data_63f23df54bf5539efbeeae8dec320692
#
_entry.id   63f23df54bf5539efbeeae8dec320692
#
_cell.length_a   1.000
_cell.length_b   1.000
_cell.length_c   1.000
_cell.angle_alpha   90.00
_cell.angle_beta   90.00
_cell.angle_gamma   90.00
#
_symmetry.space_group_name_H-M   'P 1'
#
loop_
_entity.id
_entity.type
_entity.pdbx_description
1 polymer ?
#
loop_
_entity_poly.entity_id
_entity_poly.type
_entity_poly.pdbx_seq_one_letter_code
_entity_poly.pdbx_strand_id
1 'polypeptide(L)'
;MNTKKISIGPKLYITLCFIFFYLPIAVTMFFSFNSSKSLTKFTGFSLKWYKKLLTDNDIIAAVYVSISIAVIATIISTVLGTITAIGLSRSRKILREWLLNVNNMPIMNPDIVTAIGLMILFTSMRLERGYLTMLLAHIAFCTPYVITSVYPKVRSMDHNLANVAMDLGATPFQALTKVIIPMLKPGIFAGMLLAFTMSLDDFVVSYF
;
A
#
# COMPACT_ATOMS: atom_id res chain seq x y z
N MET A 1 -37.34 -1.62 6.58
CA MET A 1 -36.19 -2.48 6.27
C MET A 1 -36.29 -3.75 7.09
N ASN A 2 -36.65 -4.88 6.45
CA ASN A 2 -36.74 -6.18 7.13
C ASN A 2 -35.34 -6.72 7.37
N THR A 3 -34.81 -6.61 8.56
CA THR A 3 -33.57 -7.27 8.96
C THR A 3 -33.84 -8.78 9.04
N LYS A 4 -33.63 -9.50 7.94
CA LYS A 4 -33.62 -10.98 7.95
C LYS A 4 -32.64 -11.43 9.03
N LYS A 5 -33.15 -12.02 10.12
CA LYS A 5 -32.32 -12.68 11.13
C LYS A 5 -31.45 -13.70 10.41
N ILE A 6 -30.13 -13.46 10.39
CA ILE A 6 -29.17 -14.39 9.81
C ILE A 6 -29.31 -15.70 10.58
N SER A 7 -29.52 -16.81 9.86
CA SER A 7 -29.64 -18.15 10.47
C SER A 7 -28.37 -18.53 11.23
N ILE A 8 -28.45 -19.50 12.14
CA ILE A 8 -27.31 -19.90 13.00
C ILE A 8 -26.14 -20.45 12.18
N GLY A 9 -26.42 -21.19 11.09
CA GLY A 9 -25.40 -21.79 10.24
C GLY A 9 -24.38 -20.79 9.66
N PRO A 10 -24.81 -19.74 8.93
CA PRO A 10 -23.91 -18.70 8.44
C PRO A 10 -23.12 -17.98 9.55
N LYS A 11 -23.72 -17.75 10.71
CA LYS A 11 -23.02 -17.14 11.85
C LYS A 11 -21.88 -18.04 12.35
N LEU A 12 -22.16 -19.32 12.53
CA LEU A 12 -21.18 -20.32 12.97
C LEU A 12 -20.02 -20.41 11.96
N TYR A 13 -20.34 -20.48 10.67
CA TYR A 13 -19.33 -20.53 9.60
C TYR A 13 -18.40 -19.29 9.64
N ILE A 14 -18.99 -18.10 9.69
CA ILE A 14 -18.22 -16.84 9.78
C ILE A 14 -17.34 -16.84 11.04
N THR A 15 -17.89 -17.25 12.19
CA THR A 15 -17.11 -17.31 13.44
C THR A 15 -15.92 -18.27 13.34
N LEU A 16 -16.11 -19.45 12.75
CA LEU A 16 -15.03 -20.42 12.52
C LEU A 16 -13.95 -19.85 11.58
N CYS A 17 -14.34 -19.16 10.51
CA CYS A 17 -13.38 -18.47 9.63
C CYS A 17 -12.57 -17.42 10.40
N PHE A 18 -13.21 -16.58 11.21
CA PHE A 18 -12.50 -15.60 12.04
C PHE A 18 -11.54 -16.27 13.02
N ILE A 19 -11.97 -17.32 13.72
CA ILE A 19 -11.09 -18.06 14.64
C ILE A 19 -9.88 -18.61 13.87
N PHE A 20 -10.11 -19.23 12.72
CA PHE A 20 -9.03 -19.81 11.91
C PHE A 20 -7.98 -18.76 11.49
N PHE A 21 -8.41 -17.57 11.06
CA PHE A 21 -7.48 -16.53 10.62
C PHE A 21 -6.82 -15.78 11.79
N TYR A 22 -7.53 -15.56 12.88
CA TYR A 22 -7.01 -14.75 14.01
C TYR A 22 -6.33 -15.57 15.10
N LEU A 23 -6.60 -16.89 15.20
CA LEU A 23 -5.99 -17.75 16.21
C LEU A 23 -4.44 -17.75 16.14
N PRO A 24 -3.77 -17.88 14.98
CA PRO A 24 -2.32 -17.80 14.90
C PRO A 24 -1.77 -16.47 15.44
N ILE A 25 -2.45 -15.37 15.15
CA ILE A 25 -2.06 -14.04 15.62
C ILE A 25 -2.22 -13.97 17.15
N ALA A 26 -3.35 -14.43 17.69
CA ALA A 26 -3.59 -14.47 19.13
C ALA A 26 -2.54 -15.35 19.87
N VAL A 27 -2.18 -16.49 19.28
CA VAL A 27 -1.13 -17.37 19.82
C VAL A 27 0.23 -16.64 19.83
N THR A 28 0.60 -15.99 18.74
CA THR A 28 1.85 -15.22 18.66
C THR A 28 1.86 -14.07 19.67
N MET A 29 0.75 -13.35 19.82
CA MET A 29 0.60 -12.30 20.84
C MET A 29 0.75 -12.88 22.26
N PHE A 30 0.16 -14.02 22.56
CA PHE A 30 0.30 -14.68 23.85
C PHE A 30 1.76 -15.08 24.13
N PHE A 31 2.43 -15.72 23.16
CA PHE A 31 3.83 -16.13 23.29
C PHE A 31 4.83 -14.97 23.28
N SER A 32 4.45 -13.78 22.84
CA SER A 32 5.31 -12.58 22.93
C SER A 32 5.64 -12.20 24.38
N PHE A 33 4.79 -12.60 25.32
CA PHE A 33 5.01 -12.43 26.76
C PHE A 33 5.76 -13.60 27.42
N ASN A 34 6.19 -14.60 26.64
CA ASN A 34 6.91 -15.74 27.21
C ASN A 34 8.33 -15.34 27.63
N SER A 35 8.79 -15.84 28.81
CA SER A 35 10.13 -15.60 29.30
C SER A 35 11.22 -16.27 28.47
N SER A 36 10.93 -17.35 27.74
CA SER A 36 11.83 -18.02 26.81
C SER A 36 11.54 -17.64 25.34
N LYS A 37 12.47 -17.99 24.41
CA LYS A 37 12.27 -17.83 22.96
C LYS A 37 11.35 -18.91 22.34
N SER A 38 10.86 -19.85 23.15
CA SER A 38 10.02 -20.94 22.66
C SER A 38 8.62 -20.44 22.30
N LEU A 39 8.13 -20.82 21.13
CA LEU A 39 6.74 -20.60 20.69
C LEU A 39 5.84 -21.81 20.98
N THR A 40 6.38 -22.88 21.60
CA THR A 40 5.64 -24.11 21.90
C THR A 40 5.51 -24.38 23.39
N LYS A 41 6.42 -23.86 24.23
CA LYS A 41 6.41 -24.03 25.67
C LYS A 41 6.38 -22.68 26.36
N PHE A 42 5.31 -22.41 27.09
CA PHE A 42 5.22 -21.22 27.92
C PHE A 42 5.95 -21.45 29.25
N THR A 43 6.97 -20.65 29.52
CA THR A 43 7.86 -20.78 30.68
C THR A 43 7.64 -19.72 31.76
N GLY A 44 6.74 -18.78 31.51
CA GLY A 44 6.37 -17.72 32.44
C GLY A 44 6.19 -16.39 31.76
N PHE A 45 5.45 -15.47 32.38
CA PHE A 45 5.19 -14.12 31.87
C PHE A 45 6.43 -13.23 32.04
N SER A 46 6.80 -12.51 30.96
CA SER A 46 7.92 -11.58 30.99
C SER A 46 7.78 -10.51 29.92
N LEU A 47 8.14 -9.26 30.23
CA LEU A 47 8.23 -8.13 29.31
C LEU A 47 9.64 -7.90 28.77
N LYS A 48 10.58 -8.84 29.00
CA LYS A 48 11.99 -8.65 28.65
C LYS A 48 12.22 -8.41 27.14
N TRP A 49 11.39 -9.03 26.28
CA TRP A 49 11.51 -8.87 24.84
C TRP A 49 11.07 -7.47 24.38
N TYR A 50 10.02 -6.92 25.01
CA TYR A 50 9.57 -5.56 24.78
C TYR A 50 10.62 -4.54 25.25
N LYS A 51 11.22 -4.80 26.44
CA LYS A 51 12.33 -3.95 26.91
C LYS A 51 13.52 -4.02 25.97
N LYS A 52 13.89 -5.22 25.50
CA LYS A 52 14.98 -5.39 24.53
C LYS A 52 14.67 -4.67 23.21
N LEU A 53 13.45 -4.77 22.68
CA LEU A 53 13.00 -4.08 21.48
C LEU A 53 13.25 -2.58 21.57
N LEU A 54 12.99 -1.96 22.71
CA LEU A 54 13.14 -0.52 22.94
C LEU A 54 14.57 -0.08 23.26
N THR A 55 15.50 -1.01 23.47
CA THR A 55 16.90 -0.73 23.83
C THR A 55 17.92 -1.24 22.82
N ASP A 56 17.47 -2.00 21.84
CA ASP A 56 18.33 -2.57 20.79
C ASP A 56 18.45 -1.57 19.63
N ASN A 57 19.63 -1.00 19.48
CA ASN A 57 19.89 0.05 18.49
C ASN A 57 19.69 -0.45 17.04
N ASP A 58 19.99 -1.72 16.76
CA ASP A 58 19.83 -2.28 15.41
C ASP A 58 18.35 -2.39 15.05
N ILE A 59 17.52 -2.81 16.00
CA ILE A 59 16.06 -2.89 15.82
C ILE A 59 15.48 -1.50 15.65
N ILE A 60 15.89 -0.53 16.49
CA ILE A 60 15.42 0.85 16.39
C ILE A 60 15.79 1.45 15.02
N ALA A 61 17.03 1.25 14.56
CA ALA A 61 17.47 1.70 13.25
C ALA A 61 16.66 1.07 12.12
N ALA A 62 16.43 -0.25 12.18
CA ALA A 62 15.61 -0.95 11.19
C ALA A 62 14.16 -0.42 11.15
N VAL A 63 13.53 -0.20 12.30
CA VAL A 63 12.18 0.38 12.41
C VAL A 63 12.14 1.79 11.81
N TYR A 64 13.15 2.62 12.12
CA TYR A 64 13.24 3.97 11.55
C TYR A 64 13.35 3.94 10.02
N VAL A 65 14.21 3.09 9.47
CA VAL A 65 14.37 2.93 8.01
C VAL A 65 13.07 2.46 7.39
N SER A 66 12.44 1.42 7.93
CA SER A 66 11.18 0.88 7.40
C SER A 66 10.05 1.90 7.40
N ILE A 67 9.83 2.60 8.52
CA ILE A 67 8.79 3.61 8.62
C ILE A 67 9.09 4.82 7.72
N SER A 68 10.33 5.28 7.67
CA SER A 68 10.69 6.43 6.84
C SER A 68 10.50 6.13 5.35
N ILE A 69 10.91 4.95 4.90
CA ILE A 69 10.68 4.50 3.51
C ILE A 69 9.19 4.36 3.23
N ALA A 70 8.43 3.69 4.11
CA ALA A 70 7.00 3.51 3.92
C ALA A 70 6.27 4.85 3.79
N VAL A 71 6.58 5.82 4.64
CA VAL A 71 5.96 7.16 4.60
C VAL A 71 6.36 7.92 3.33
N ILE A 72 7.66 7.99 3.02
CA ILE A 72 8.15 8.77 1.87
C ILE A 72 7.69 8.13 0.55
N ALA A 73 7.81 6.80 0.41
CA ALA A 73 7.34 6.08 -0.76
C ALA A 73 5.83 6.26 -0.95
N THR A 74 5.04 6.18 0.12
CA THR A 74 3.58 6.42 0.07
C THR A 74 3.25 7.81 -0.44
N ILE A 75 3.89 8.85 0.09
CA ILE A 75 3.63 10.23 -0.33
C ILE A 75 3.94 10.39 -1.83
N ILE A 76 5.14 9.97 -2.25
CA ILE A 76 5.57 10.10 -3.64
C ILE A 76 4.69 9.28 -4.57
N SER A 77 4.42 8.01 -4.24
CA SER A 77 3.56 7.13 -5.03
C SER A 77 2.12 7.65 -5.12
N THR A 78 1.60 8.26 -4.04
CA THR A 78 0.26 8.85 -4.05
C THR A 78 0.17 10.03 -5.01
N VAL A 79 1.17 10.90 -5.01
CA VAL A 79 1.24 12.03 -5.94
C VAL A 79 1.37 11.53 -7.38
N LEU A 80 2.36 10.67 -7.65
CA LEU A 80 2.62 10.14 -8.99
C LEU A 80 1.42 9.33 -9.52
N GLY A 81 0.87 8.44 -8.70
CA GLY A 81 -0.28 7.60 -9.07
C GLY A 81 -1.54 8.42 -9.32
N THR A 82 -1.80 9.46 -8.54
CA THR A 82 -2.93 10.35 -8.73
C THR A 82 -2.81 11.14 -10.03
N ILE A 83 -1.64 11.76 -10.29
CA ILE A 83 -1.39 12.50 -11.52
C ILE A 83 -1.53 11.57 -12.74
N THR A 84 -0.94 10.37 -12.66
CA THR A 84 -1.03 9.35 -13.71
C THR A 84 -2.48 8.93 -13.95
N ALA A 85 -3.26 8.66 -12.92
CA ALA A 85 -4.67 8.26 -13.03
C ALA A 85 -5.51 9.36 -13.71
N ILE A 86 -5.29 10.63 -13.38
CA ILE A 86 -5.96 11.76 -14.03
C ILE A 86 -5.52 11.88 -15.50
N GLY A 87 -4.23 11.74 -15.80
CA GLY A 87 -3.70 11.78 -17.15
C GLY A 87 -4.25 10.65 -18.04
N LEU A 88 -4.32 9.43 -17.49
CA LEU A 88 -4.89 8.26 -18.18
C LEU A 88 -6.36 8.46 -18.56
N SER A 89 -7.14 9.13 -17.72
CA SER A 89 -8.56 9.37 -18.02
C SER A 89 -8.78 10.22 -19.26
N ARG A 90 -7.82 11.08 -19.61
CA ARG A 90 -7.85 11.98 -20.77
C ARG A 90 -7.09 11.44 -21.98
N SER A 91 -6.39 10.30 -21.83
CA SER A 91 -5.60 9.71 -22.90
C SER A 91 -6.47 8.93 -23.91
N ARG A 92 -5.94 8.71 -25.13
CA ARG A 92 -6.58 7.89 -26.16
C ARG A 92 -6.78 6.46 -25.66
N LYS A 93 -7.88 5.80 -26.04
CA LYS A 93 -8.28 4.46 -25.58
C LYS A 93 -7.14 3.45 -25.68
N ILE A 94 -6.47 3.36 -26.82
CA ILE A 94 -5.39 2.38 -27.05
C ILE A 94 -4.22 2.60 -26.08
N LEU A 95 -3.75 3.84 -25.96
CA LEU A 95 -2.65 4.18 -25.06
C LEU A 95 -3.02 3.91 -23.59
N ARG A 96 -4.22 4.27 -23.21
CA ARG A 96 -4.75 4.07 -21.88
C ARG A 96 -4.81 2.59 -21.50
N GLU A 97 -5.37 1.74 -22.38
CA GLU A 97 -5.46 0.30 -22.14
C GLU A 97 -4.07 -0.34 -22.06
N TRP A 98 -3.17 0.07 -22.94
CA TRP A 98 -1.78 -0.40 -22.89
C TRP A 98 -1.08 -0.02 -21.58
N LEU A 99 -1.16 1.24 -21.17
CA LEU A 99 -0.56 1.72 -19.93
C LEU A 99 -1.17 1.06 -18.68
N LEU A 100 -2.49 0.83 -18.66
CA LEU A 100 -3.13 0.10 -17.56
C LEU A 100 -2.68 -1.37 -17.49
N ASN A 101 -2.50 -2.02 -18.64
CA ASN A 101 -1.98 -3.39 -18.66
C ASN A 101 -0.53 -3.44 -18.15
N VAL A 102 0.33 -2.52 -18.58
CA VAL A 102 1.70 -2.40 -18.04
C VAL A 102 1.70 -2.10 -16.54
N ASN A 103 0.82 -1.21 -16.09
CA ASN A 103 0.65 -0.87 -14.68
C ASN A 103 0.26 -2.08 -13.82
N ASN A 104 -0.53 -2.99 -14.38
CA ASN A 104 -0.99 -4.18 -13.64
C ASN A 104 0.04 -5.31 -13.60
N MET A 105 1.08 -5.28 -14.44
CA MET A 105 2.10 -6.33 -14.46
C MET A 105 2.79 -6.54 -13.09
N PRO A 106 3.27 -5.50 -12.39
CA PRO A 106 3.87 -5.68 -11.07
C PRO A 106 2.89 -6.25 -10.04
N ILE A 107 1.61 -5.87 -10.13
CA ILE A 107 0.56 -6.35 -9.20
C ILE A 107 0.28 -7.85 -9.37
N MET A 108 0.43 -8.37 -10.60
CA MET A 108 0.16 -9.78 -10.94
C MET A 108 1.38 -10.67 -10.77
N ASN A 109 2.57 -10.10 -10.74
CA ASN A 109 3.81 -10.87 -10.60
C ASN A 109 4.08 -11.22 -9.12
N PRO A 110 4.69 -12.39 -8.84
CA PRO A 110 5.23 -12.67 -7.51
C PRO A 110 6.25 -11.61 -7.10
N ASP A 111 6.20 -11.15 -5.85
CA ASP A 111 7.05 -10.08 -5.31
C ASP A 111 8.54 -10.34 -5.54
N ILE A 112 8.96 -11.61 -5.42
CA ILE A 112 10.36 -12.01 -5.64
C ILE A 112 10.83 -11.75 -7.08
N VAL A 113 9.97 -11.88 -8.08
CA VAL A 113 10.32 -11.60 -9.49
C VAL A 113 10.54 -10.12 -9.68
N THR A 114 9.67 -9.30 -9.10
CA THR A 114 9.78 -7.83 -9.13
C THR A 114 11.05 -7.37 -8.39
N ALA A 115 11.33 -7.93 -7.22
CA ALA A 115 12.52 -7.60 -6.42
C ALA A 115 13.82 -7.94 -7.17
N ILE A 116 13.93 -9.15 -7.74
CA ILE A 116 15.09 -9.55 -8.52
C ILE A 116 15.24 -8.67 -9.78
N GLY A 117 14.14 -8.36 -10.46
CA GLY A 117 14.15 -7.47 -11.62
C GLY A 117 14.69 -6.07 -11.28
N LEU A 118 14.23 -5.48 -10.17
CA LEU A 118 14.72 -4.19 -9.69
C LEU A 118 16.19 -4.26 -9.26
N MET A 119 16.60 -5.34 -8.58
CA MET A 119 17.99 -5.56 -8.20
C MET A 119 18.93 -5.60 -9.44
N ILE A 120 18.54 -6.35 -10.49
CA ILE A 120 19.30 -6.42 -11.74
C ILE A 120 19.37 -5.04 -12.40
N LEU A 121 18.23 -4.32 -12.45
CA LEU A 121 18.18 -2.97 -13.00
C LEU A 121 19.13 -2.02 -12.27
N PHE A 122 19.07 -1.95 -10.95
CA PHE A 122 19.92 -1.05 -10.15
C PHE A 122 21.41 -1.42 -10.28
N THR A 123 21.71 -2.72 -10.29
CA THR A 123 23.10 -3.20 -10.51
C THR A 123 23.62 -2.82 -11.90
N SER A 124 22.80 -2.95 -12.95
CA SER A 124 23.18 -2.56 -14.32
C SER A 124 23.40 -1.05 -14.45
N MET A 125 22.65 -0.25 -13.67
CA MET A 125 22.83 1.21 -13.58
C MET A 125 23.98 1.61 -12.65
N ARG A 126 24.70 0.64 -12.04
CA ARG A 126 25.77 0.86 -11.06
C ARG A 126 25.32 1.68 -9.84
N LEU A 127 24.06 1.56 -9.47
CA LEU A 127 23.56 2.15 -8.25
C LEU A 127 23.91 1.26 -7.05
N GLU A 128 24.54 1.85 -6.04
CA GLU A 128 24.84 1.14 -4.80
C GLU A 128 23.57 0.81 -4.04
N ARG A 129 23.52 -0.40 -3.45
CA ARG A 129 22.41 -0.83 -2.60
C ARG A 129 22.38 0.01 -1.33
N GLY A 130 21.21 0.47 -0.95
CA GLY A 130 21.04 1.26 0.25
C GLY A 130 19.66 1.92 0.30
N TYR A 131 19.54 2.91 1.16
CA TYR A 131 18.29 3.60 1.41
C TYR A 131 17.63 4.16 0.14
N LEU A 132 18.42 4.76 -0.76
CA LEU A 132 17.89 5.36 -1.98
C LEU A 132 17.32 4.32 -2.96
N THR A 133 18.05 3.23 -3.21
CA THR A 133 17.60 2.16 -4.10
C THR A 133 16.37 1.45 -3.54
N MET A 134 16.32 1.22 -2.22
CA MET A 134 15.16 0.69 -1.54
C MET A 134 13.97 1.64 -1.67
N LEU A 135 14.15 2.95 -1.44
CA LEU A 135 13.08 3.93 -1.61
C LEU A 135 12.54 3.97 -3.05
N LEU A 136 13.42 3.96 -4.05
CA LEU A 136 13.02 3.93 -5.47
C LEU A 136 12.23 2.66 -5.81
N ALA A 137 12.66 1.50 -5.29
CA ALA A 137 11.95 0.24 -5.46
C ALA A 137 10.54 0.31 -4.86
N HIS A 138 10.41 0.81 -3.63
CA HIS A 138 9.11 0.98 -2.97
C HIS A 138 8.20 1.95 -3.72
N ILE A 139 8.72 3.06 -4.25
CA ILE A 139 7.94 3.96 -5.10
C ILE A 139 7.46 3.24 -6.36
N ALA A 140 8.34 2.47 -7.01
CA ALA A 140 8.03 1.79 -8.25
C ALA A 140 6.90 0.75 -8.08
N PHE A 141 6.93 -0.07 -7.03
CA PHE A 141 5.89 -1.08 -6.84
C PHE A 141 4.63 -0.55 -6.14
N CYS A 142 4.71 0.51 -5.32
CA CYS A 142 3.53 1.12 -4.68
C CYS A 142 2.68 1.95 -5.65
N THR A 143 3.30 2.62 -6.63
CA THR A 143 2.59 3.50 -7.58
C THR A 143 1.44 2.80 -8.32
N PRO A 144 1.58 1.56 -8.83
CA PRO A 144 0.50 0.81 -9.47
C PRO A 144 -0.75 0.64 -8.61
N TYR A 145 -0.60 0.41 -7.32
CA TYR A 145 -1.73 0.26 -6.40
C TYR A 145 -2.52 1.56 -6.23
N VAL A 146 -1.80 2.69 -6.18
CA VAL A 146 -2.45 4.01 -6.15
C VAL A 146 -3.22 4.28 -7.45
N ILE A 147 -2.61 4.02 -8.61
CA ILE A 147 -3.27 4.19 -9.92
C ILE A 147 -4.55 3.35 -9.98
N THR A 148 -4.46 2.09 -9.59
CA THR A 148 -5.60 1.15 -9.61
C THR A 148 -6.72 1.57 -8.65
N SER A 149 -6.39 2.25 -7.56
CA SER A 149 -7.36 2.77 -6.60
C SER A 149 -8.01 4.09 -7.07
N VAL A 150 -7.22 5.01 -7.62
CA VAL A 150 -7.68 6.35 -8.01
C VAL A 150 -8.38 6.36 -9.36
N TYR A 151 -7.87 5.59 -10.34
CA TYR A 151 -8.35 5.62 -11.73
C TYR A 151 -9.85 5.30 -11.89
N PRO A 152 -10.46 4.28 -11.23
CA PRO A 152 -11.90 4.04 -11.31
C PRO A 152 -12.72 5.22 -10.80
N LYS A 153 -12.22 5.92 -9.79
CA LYS A 153 -12.89 7.11 -9.25
C LYS A 153 -12.84 8.26 -10.23
N VAL A 154 -11.68 8.51 -10.87
CA VAL A 154 -11.57 9.52 -11.95
C VAL A 154 -12.53 9.21 -13.08
N ARG A 155 -12.62 7.94 -13.49
CA ARG A 155 -13.46 7.52 -14.61
C ARG A 155 -14.96 7.60 -14.30
N SER A 156 -15.37 7.49 -13.05
CA SER A 156 -16.77 7.60 -12.62
C SER A 156 -17.25 9.04 -12.48
N MET A 157 -16.35 10.03 -12.60
CA MET A 157 -16.69 11.45 -12.53
C MET A 157 -17.21 11.94 -13.87
N ASP A 158 -18.08 12.96 -13.83
CA ASP A 158 -18.49 13.67 -15.04
C ASP A 158 -17.29 14.42 -15.65
N HIS A 159 -17.02 14.13 -16.91
CA HIS A 159 -15.92 14.75 -17.65
C HIS A 159 -16.06 16.28 -17.83
N ASN A 160 -17.29 16.80 -17.70
CA ASN A 160 -17.56 18.22 -17.87
C ASN A 160 -17.28 19.07 -16.62
N LEU A 161 -17.06 18.46 -15.46
CA LEU A 161 -16.86 19.21 -14.21
C LEU A 161 -15.71 20.23 -14.30
N ALA A 162 -14.62 19.87 -14.95
CA ALA A 162 -13.51 20.81 -15.17
C ALA A 162 -13.90 21.96 -16.09
N ASN A 163 -14.66 21.69 -17.15
CA ASN A 163 -15.10 22.69 -18.12
C ASN A 163 -16.10 23.66 -17.47
N VAL A 164 -17.08 23.14 -16.72
CA VAL A 164 -18.04 23.96 -15.97
C VAL A 164 -17.33 24.88 -14.95
N ALA A 165 -16.31 24.38 -14.27
CA ALA A 165 -15.51 25.22 -13.38
C ALA A 165 -14.77 26.34 -14.12
N MET A 166 -14.25 26.05 -15.31
CA MET A 166 -13.58 27.05 -16.16
C MET A 166 -14.56 28.06 -16.75
N ASP A 167 -15.76 27.63 -17.14
CA ASP A 167 -16.84 28.53 -17.60
C ASP A 167 -17.27 29.51 -16.50
N LEU A 168 -17.13 29.11 -15.24
CA LEU A 168 -17.36 29.96 -14.06
C LEU A 168 -16.14 30.82 -13.69
N GLY A 169 -15.11 30.88 -14.56
CA GLY A 169 -13.93 31.75 -14.39
C GLY A 169 -12.75 31.09 -13.65
N ALA A 170 -12.79 29.80 -13.35
CA ALA A 170 -11.66 29.13 -12.76
C ALA A 170 -10.55 28.88 -13.81
N THR A 171 -9.29 29.06 -13.41
CA THR A 171 -8.17 28.59 -14.24
C THR A 171 -8.12 27.05 -14.28
N PRO A 172 -7.48 26.41 -15.27
CA PRO A 172 -7.33 24.95 -15.32
C PRO A 172 -6.72 24.37 -14.04
N PHE A 173 -5.76 25.05 -13.45
CA PHE A 173 -5.15 24.65 -12.19
C PHE A 173 -6.14 24.76 -11.00
N GLN A 174 -6.96 25.80 -10.99
CA GLN A 174 -8.01 25.94 -9.97
C GLN A 174 -9.11 24.89 -10.14
N ALA A 175 -9.54 24.57 -11.36
CA ALA A 175 -10.47 23.49 -11.62
C ALA A 175 -9.92 22.14 -11.12
N LEU A 176 -8.63 21.85 -11.39
CA LEU A 176 -7.97 20.65 -10.90
C LEU A 176 -7.93 20.60 -9.36
N THR A 177 -7.43 21.66 -8.71
CA THR A 177 -7.13 21.65 -7.27
C THR A 177 -8.37 21.87 -6.40
N LYS A 178 -9.34 22.68 -6.86
CA LYS A 178 -10.53 23.03 -6.08
C LYS A 178 -11.76 22.16 -6.40
N VAL A 179 -11.79 21.46 -7.54
CA VAL A 179 -12.93 20.63 -7.95
C VAL A 179 -12.52 19.17 -8.10
N ILE A 180 -11.57 18.86 -8.99
CA ILE A 180 -11.24 17.46 -9.31
C ILE A 180 -10.58 16.75 -8.14
N ILE A 181 -9.48 17.28 -7.59
CA ILE A 181 -8.75 16.62 -6.48
C ILE A 181 -9.63 16.41 -5.24
N PRO A 182 -10.45 17.38 -4.78
CA PRO A 182 -11.36 17.14 -3.66
C PRO A 182 -12.37 16.02 -3.89
N MET A 183 -12.88 15.87 -5.11
CA MET A 183 -13.80 14.76 -5.45
C MET A 183 -13.10 13.40 -5.52
N LEU A 184 -11.79 13.38 -5.78
CA LEU A 184 -10.97 12.18 -5.80
C LEU A 184 -10.46 11.77 -4.41
N LYS A 185 -10.59 12.60 -3.37
CA LYS A 185 -10.08 12.32 -2.01
C LYS A 185 -10.35 10.90 -1.51
N PRO A 186 -11.55 10.31 -1.64
CA PRO A 186 -11.78 8.95 -1.17
C PRO A 186 -10.90 7.91 -1.89
N GLY A 187 -10.75 8.04 -3.22
CA GLY A 187 -9.90 7.15 -4.02
C GLY A 187 -8.40 7.37 -3.73
N ILE A 188 -7.97 8.63 -3.56
CA ILE A 188 -6.60 8.98 -3.21
C ILE A 188 -6.25 8.43 -1.83
N PHE A 189 -7.14 8.61 -0.84
CA PHE A 189 -6.93 8.11 0.51
C PHE A 189 -6.86 6.56 0.56
N ALA A 190 -7.74 5.89 -0.16
CA ALA A 190 -7.71 4.44 -0.28
C ALA A 190 -6.40 3.95 -0.93
N GLY A 191 -5.96 4.59 -2.02
CA GLY A 191 -4.69 4.29 -2.68
C GLY A 191 -3.48 4.56 -1.79
N MET A 192 -3.51 5.66 -1.03
CA MET A 192 -2.48 6.00 -0.06
C MET A 192 -2.35 4.95 1.05
N LEU A 193 -3.46 4.49 1.62
CA LEU A 193 -3.47 3.44 2.63
C LEU A 193 -2.95 2.11 2.09
N LEU A 194 -3.35 1.74 0.86
CA LEU A 194 -2.84 0.54 0.20
C LEU A 194 -1.32 0.65 -0.01
N ALA A 195 -0.83 1.75 -0.57
CA ALA A 195 0.60 1.97 -0.78
C ALA A 195 1.40 1.91 0.52
N PHE A 196 0.87 2.52 1.60
CA PHE A 196 1.51 2.48 2.91
C PHE A 196 1.58 1.06 3.47
N THR A 197 0.47 0.33 3.40
CA THR A 197 0.40 -1.05 3.90
C THR A 197 1.35 -1.95 3.12
N MET A 198 1.34 -1.86 1.79
CA MET A 198 2.22 -2.65 0.93
C MET A 198 3.70 -2.34 1.18
N SER A 199 4.04 -1.06 1.36
CA SER A 199 5.42 -0.65 1.64
C SER A 199 5.89 -1.06 3.05
N LEU A 200 5.00 -1.05 4.04
CA LEU A 200 5.35 -1.42 5.42
C LEU A 200 5.48 -2.93 5.62
N ASP A 201 4.66 -3.71 4.91
CA ASP A 201 4.62 -5.19 4.99
C ASP A 201 5.64 -5.85 4.06
N ASP A 202 6.31 -5.07 3.19
CA ASP A 202 7.27 -5.63 2.26
C ASP A 202 8.53 -6.14 2.98
N PHE A 203 8.83 -7.41 2.73
CA PHE A 203 10.06 -8.06 3.14
C PHE A 203 10.97 -8.36 1.94
N VAL A 204 10.37 -8.72 0.82
CA VAL A 204 11.09 -9.32 -0.31
C VAL A 204 11.95 -8.27 -1.03
N VAL A 205 11.37 -7.12 -1.36
CA VAL A 205 12.11 -6.02 -2.01
C VAL A 205 13.14 -5.42 -1.07
N SER A 206 12.81 -5.35 0.23
CA SER A 206 13.73 -4.85 1.26
C SER A 206 14.92 -5.77 1.54
N TYR A 207 14.79 -7.08 1.26
CA TYR A 207 15.86 -8.07 1.46
C TYR A 207 16.93 -8.02 0.36
N PHE A 208 16.56 -7.70 -0.87
CA PHE A 208 17.44 -7.65 -2.05
C PHE A 208 18.01 -6.25 -2.30
#